data_e17c7d2362d503262f927d947fd0ef92
#
_entry.id   e17c7d2362d503262f927d947fd0ef92
#
_cell.length_a   1.000
_cell.length_b   1.000
_cell.length_c   1.000
_cell.angle_alpha   90.00
_cell.angle_beta   90.00
_cell.angle_gamma   90.00
#
_symmetry.space_group_name_H-M   'P 1'
#
loop_
_entity.id
_entity.type
_entity.pdbx_description
1 polymer ?
#
loop_
_entity_poly.entity_id
_entity_poly.type
_entity_poly.pdbx_seq_one_letter_code
_entity_poly.pdbx_strand_id
1 'polypeptide(L)'
;MLLVSKQVKRNLDNIHINREQFIQIWGFMLTDLGLAHTELLVYAVIFAMYHHHCEYFVGSRRYLQKWCNAGKTAVENALASLEKKGLIIKEYRLYGSVSRAVYRINTATLPRCDMFAEENINADADRRIKAEESRAERLLGY
;
A
#
# COMPACT_ATOMS: atom_id res chain seq x y z
N MET A 1 5.63 34.23 -12.64
CA MET A 1 4.81 33.10 -13.11
C MET A 1 5.63 31.95 -13.67
N LEU A 2 6.58 32.21 -14.56
CA LEU A 2 7.46 31.16 -15.13
C LEU A 2 8.33 30.45 -14.07
N LEU A 3 8.79 31.16 -13.04
CA LEU A 3 9.58 30.61 -11.94
C LEU A 3 8.76 29.68 -11.02
N VAL A 4 7.49 30.01 -10.79
CA VAL A 4 6.59 29.19 -9.98
C VAL A 4 6.22 27.91 -10.74
N SER A 5 5.97 28.00 -12.05
CA SER A 5 5.72 26.84 -12.90
C SER A 5 6.91 25.90 -12.97
N LYS A 6 8.12 26.42 -13.09
CA LYS A 6 9.36 25.62 -13.09
C LYS A 6 9.62 24.98 -11.73
N GLN A 7 9.30 25.66 -10.64
CA GLN A 7 9.48 25.14 -9.28
C GLN A 7 8.46 24.06 -8.95
N VAL A 8 7.21 24.26 -9.37
CA VAL A 8 6.16 23.23 -9.27
C VAL A 8 6.53 22.02 -10.12
N LYS A 9 7.01 22.24 -11.33
CA LYS A 9 7.47 21.18 -12.23
C LYS A 9 8.66 20.42 -11.65
N ARG A 10 9.64 21.12 -11.04
CA ARG A 10 10.77 20.50 -10.35
C ARG A 10 10.33 19.69 -9.13
N ASN A 11 9.39 20.21 -8.35
CA ASN A 11 8.84 19.47 -7.20
C ASN A 11 8.07 18.23 -7.63
N LEU A 12 7.46 18.25 -8.80
CA LEU A 12 6.75 17.13 -9.38
C LEU A 12 7.70 16.12 -10.04
N ASP A 13 8.79 16.60 -10.65
CA ASP A 13 9.82 15.76 -11.25
C ASP A 13 10.74 15.13 -10.18
N ASN A 14 10.79 15.72 -8.97
CA ASN A 14 11.53 15.18 -7.84
C ASN A 14 10.81 14.07 -7.08
N ILE A 15 9.57 13.73 -7.45
CA ILE A 15 8.92 12.55 -6.93
C ILE A 15 9.58 11.34 -7.56
N HIS A 16 10.53 10.76 -6.86
CA HIS A 16 11.18 9.55 -7.29
C HIS A 16 11.00 8.45 -6.25
N ILE A 17 10.92 7.24 -6.73
CA ILE A 17 10.92 6.07 -5.88
C ILE A 17 12.37 5.67 -5.66
N ASN A 18 12.77 5.54 -4.39
CA ASN A 18 14.08 5.04 -4.06
C ASN A 18 14.18 3.57 -4.50
N ARG A 19 15.32 3.19 -5.11
CA ARG A 19 15.55 1.82 -5.61
C ARG A 19 15.42 0.72 -4.56
N GLU A 20 15.52 1.08 -3.28
CA GLU A 20 15.40 0.14 -2.17
C GLU A 20 13.98 0.05 -1.60
N GLN A 21 13.09 0.95 -2.02
CA GLN A 21 11.70 0.89 -1.63
C GLN A 21 10.97 -0.20 -2.40
N PHE A 22 10.00 -0.82 -1.75
CA PHE A 22 9.17 -1.84 -2.37
C PHE A 22 7.74 -1.77 -1.83
N ILE A 23 6.83 -2.30 -2.60
CA ILE A 23 5.45 -2.55 -2.17
C ILE A 23 5.21 -4.06 -2.19
N GLN A 24 4.29 -4.52 -1.35
CA GLN A 24 3.94 -5.94 -1.27
C GLN A 24 2.59 -6.19 -1.92
N ILE A 25 2.51 -7.24 -2.70
CA ILE A 25 1.26 -7.77 -3.21
C ILE A 25 0.88 -8.95 -2.33
N TRP A 26 -0.19 -8.78 -1.57
CA TRP A 26 -0.71 -9.83 -0.69
C TRP A 26 -1.66 -10.74 -1.45
N GLY A 27 -1.65 -12.02 -1.13
CA GLY A 27 -2.50 -13.00 -1.79
C GLY A 27 -3.99 -12.64 -1.80
N PHE A 28 -4.52 -12.07 -0.71
CA PHE A 28 -5.92 -11.68 -0.61
C PHE A 28 -6.32 -10.60 -1.64
N MET A 29 -5.39 -9.78 -2.07
CA MET A 29 -5.65 -8.76 -3.08
C MET A 29 -6.04 -9.39 -4.42
N LEU A 30 -5.49 -10.56 -4.71
CA LEU A 30 -5.79 -11.34 -5.92
C LEU A 30 -6.99 -12.26 -5.73
N THR A 31 -7.03 -13.00 -4.62
CA THR A 31 -8.04 -14.05 -4.38
C THR A 31 -9.36 -13.49 -3.90
N ASP A 32 -9.33 -12.71 -2.82
CA ASP A 32 -10.55 -12.19 -2.19
C ASP A 32 -11.08 -10.94 -2.89
N LEU A 33 -10.19 -10.03 -3.26
CA LEU A 33 -10.55 -8.76 -3.87
C LEU A 33 -10.58 -8.79 -5.40
N GLY A 34 -9.92 -9.77 -6.02
CA GLY A 34 -9.89 -9.91 -7.46
C GLY A 34 -9.27 -8.74 -8.22
N LEU A 35 -8.28 -8.10 -7.61
CA LEU A 35 -7.63 -6.92 -8.19
C LEU A 35 -6.61 -7.32 -9.25
N ALA A 36 -6.45 -6.48 -10.26
CA ALA A 36 -5.51 -6.68 -11.36
C ALA A 36 -4.95 -5.36 -11.87
N HIS A 37 -3.79 -5.43 -12.51
CA HIS A 37 -3.16 -4.31 -13.22
C HIS A 37 -2.98 -3.06 -12.34
N THR A 38 -3.33 -1.89 -12.87
CA THR A 38 -3.17 -0.59 -12.18
C THR A 38 -3.94 -0.53 -10.87
N GLU A 39 -5.14 -1.06 -10.83
CA GLU A 39 -5.99 -1.09 -9.64
C GLU A 39 -5.33 -1.88 -8.50
N LEU A 40 -4.73 -3.02 -8.80
CA LEU A 40 -3.97 -3.82 -7.84
C LEU A 40 -2.78 -3.03 -7.28
N LEU A 41 -2.01 -2.38 -8.14
CA LEU A 41 -0.83 -1.60 -7.72
C LEU A 41 -1.22 -0.39 -6.87
N VAL A 42 -2.26 0.33 -7.26
CA VAL A 42 -2.78 1.47 -6.49
C VAL A 42 -3.22 1.00 -5.10
N TYR A 43 -3.98 -0.06 -5.03
CA TYR A 43 -4.41 -0.63 -3.75
C TYR A 43 -3.22 -1.06 -2.90
N ALA A 44 -2.24 -1.72 -3.48
CA ALA A 44 -1.04 -2.18 -2.78
C ALA A 44 -0.24 -1.03 -2.17
N VAL A 45 -0.13 0.11 -2.87
CA VAL A 45 0.55 1.31 -2.34
C VAL A 45 -0.22 1.88 -1.15
N ILE A 46 -1.53 2.01 -1.26
CA ILE A 46 -2.38 2.52 -0.17
C ILE A 46 -2.34 1.56 1.03
N PHE A 47 -2.40 0.27 0.77
CA PHE A 47 -2.32 -0.77 1.81
C PHE A 47 -0.96 -0.76 2.52
N ALA A 48 0.14 -0.52 1.80
CA ALA A 48 1.46 -0.42 2.40
C ALA A 48 1.51 0.68 3.46
N MET A 49 0.88 1.83 3.20
CA MET A 49 0.77 2.91 4.19
C MET A 49 -0.04 2.46 5.41
N TYR A 50 -1.17 1.81 5.19
CA TYR A 50 -1.99 1.26 6.27
C TYR A 50 -1.21 0.25 7.11
N HIS A 51 -0.49 -0.67 6.45
CA HIS A 51 0.30 -1.71 7.12
C HIS A 51 1.44 -1.13 7.98
N HIS A 52 1.96 0.02 7.60
CA HIS A 52 2.97 0.76 8.37
C HIS A 52 2.35 1.74 9.39
N HIS A 53 1.11 1.50 9.80
CA HIS A 53 0.38 2.31 10.78
C HIS A 53 0.12 3.76 10.36
N CYS A 54 0.15 4.05 9.08
CA CYS A 54 -0.28 5.33 8.53
C CYS A 54 -1.78 5.26 8.24
N GLU A 55 -2.57 6.01 8.98
CA GLU A 55 -4.03 5.98 8.89
C GLU A 55 -4.53 6.35 7.48
N TYR A 56 -3.85 7.31 6.84
CA TYR A 56 -4.24 7.82 5.54
C TYR A 56 -3.10 7.79 4.55
N PHE A 57 -3.42 7.52 3.29
CA PHE A 57 -2.54 7.76 2.18
C PHE A 57 -2.65 9.24 1.77
N VAL A 58 -1.60 10.00 2.01
CA VAL A 58 -1.50 11.43 1.68
C VAL A 58 -0.63 11.69 0.44
N GLY A 59 -0.17 10.64 -0.21
CA GLY A 59 0.63 10.75 -1.42
C GLY A 59 -0.18 11.31 -2.60
N SER A 60 0.53 11.97 -3.51
CA SER A 60 -0.09 12.52 -4.71
C SER A 60 -0.45 11.44 -5.72
N ARG A 61 -1.36 11.79 -6.65
CA ARG A 61 -1.65 10.93 -7.80
C ARG A 61 -0.40 10.63 -8.63
N ARG A 62 0.55 11.56 -8.70
CA ARG A 62 1.84 11.35 -9.37
C ARG A 62 2.68 10.29 -8.69
N TYR A 63 2.68 10.23 -7.38
CA TYR A 63 3.33 9.16 -6.63
C TYR A 63 2.77 7.79 -7.04
N LEU A 64 1.45 7.69 -7.14
CA LEU A 64 0.78 6.48 -7.62
C LEU A 64 1.13 6.17 -9.08
N GLN A 65 1.20 7.20 -9.94
CA GLN A 65 1.62 7.03 -11.34
C GLN A 65 3.02 6.44 -11.45
N LYS A 66 3.94 6.88 -10.59
CA LYS A 66 5.32 6.35 -10.55
C LYS A 66 5.35 4.87 -10.19
N TRP A 67 4.64 4.48 -9.12
CA TRP A 67 4.57 3.08 -8.71
C TRP A 67 3.90 2.18 -9.74
N CYS A 68 2.85 2.66 -10.38
CA CYS A 68 2.08 1.90 -11.35
C CYS A 68 2.69 1.93 -12.76
N ASN A 69 3.63 2.83 -13.00
CA ASN A 69 4.13 3.13 -14.35
C ASN A 69 2.97 3.37 -15.33
N ALA A 70 2.00 4.15 -14.90
CA ALA A 70 0.75 4.40 -15.60
C ALA A 70 0.47 5.90 -15.74
N GLY A 71 -0.40 6.26 -16.65
CA GLY A 71 -0.83 7.63 -16.85
C GLY A 71 -1.84 8.09 -15.80
N LYS A 72 -2.09 9.39 -15.79
CA LYS A 72 -3.03 10.04 -14.86
C LYS A 72 -4.43 9.43 -14.92
N THR A 73 -4.96 9.22 -16.11
CA THR A 73 -6.32 8.68 -16.32
C THR A 73 -6.44 7.26 -15.76
N ALA A 74 -5.44 6.41 -15.98
CA ALA A 74 -5.43 5.04 -15.48
C ALA A 74 -5.45 5.02 -13.95
N VAL A 75 -4.68 5.89 -13.29
CA VAL A 75 -4.65 5.99 -11.83
C VAL A 75 -5.98 6.54 -11.29
N GLU A 76 -6.53 7.57 -11.91
CA GLU A 76 -7.83 8.13 -11.52
C GLU A 76 -8.96 7.10 -11.66
N ASN A 77 -8.98 6.34 -12.72
CA ASN A 77 -9.95 5.27 -12.93
C ASN A 77 -9.78 4.15 -11.89
N ALA A 78 -8.55 3.79 -11.56
CA ALA A 78 -8.26 2.81 -10.54
C ALA A 78 -8.77 3.26 -9.15
N LEU A 79 -8.50 4.51 -8.77
CA LEU A 79 -8.99 5.08 -7.52
C LEU A 79 -10.52 5.10 -7.47
N ALA A 80 -11.17 5.53 -8.55
CA ALA A 80 -12.62 5.57 -8.63
C ALA A 80 -13.24 4.16 -8.54
N SER A 81 -12.63 3.19 -9.19
CA SER A 81 -13.06 1.79 -9.13
C SER A 81 -12.92 1.19 -7.72
N LEU A 82 -11.79 1.42 -7.07
CA LEU A 82 -11.55 0.97 -5.69
C LEU A 82 -12.54 1.59 -4.71
N GLU A 83 -12.82 2.87 -4.86
CA GLU A 83 -13.82 3.59 -4.04
C GLU A 83 -15.23 3.04 -4.28
N LYS A 84 -15.60 2.81 -5.53
CA LYS A 84 -16.90 2.24 -5.91
C LYS A 84 -17.08 0.83 -5.34
N LYS A 85 -16.04 0.02 -5.31
CA LYS A 85 -16.03 -1.32 -4.70
C LYS A 85 -16.06 -1.27 -3.18
N GLY A 86 -15.90 -0.09 -2.58
CA GLY A 86 -15.86 0.09 -1.14
C GLY A 86 -14.57 -0.37 -0.47
N LEU A 87 -13.51 -0.59 -1.23
CA LEU A 87 -12.22 -1.09 -0.73
C LEU A 87 -11.37 0.02 -0.10
N ILE A 88 -11.52 1.24 -0.60
CA ILE A 88 -10.89 2.44 -0.06
C ILE A 88 -11.95 3.48 0.25
N ILE A 89 -11.64 4.35 1.19
CA ILE A 89 -12.50 5.47 1.58
C ILE A 89 -11.77 6.76 1.26
N LYS A 90 -12.42 7.60 0.48
CA LYS A 90 -11.92 8.94 0.14
C LYS A 90 -12.46 9.95 1.14
N GLU A 91 -11.56 10.69 1.73
CA GLU A 91 -11.89 11.79 2.63
C GLU A 91 -11.18 13.05 2.17
N TYR A 92 -11.68 14.21 2.61
CA TYR A 92 -11.05 15.50 2.31
C TYR A 92 -10.48 16.07 3.60
N ARG A 93 -9.23 16.48 3.55
CA ARG A 93 -8.56 17.15 4.66
C ARG A 93 -8.11 18.54 4.24
N LEU A 94 -8.21 19.46 5.17
CA LEU A 94 -7.73 20.82 5.00
C LEU A 94 -6.26 20.90 5.42
N TYR A 95 -5.43 21.34 4.48
CA TYR A 95 -4.05 21.73 4.72
C TYR A 95 -3.94 23.24 4.49
N GLY A 96 -4.07 24.01 5.60
CA GLY A 96 -4.23 25.45 5.50
C GLY A 96 -5.56 25.82 4.84
N SER A 97 -5.53 26.50 3.69
CA SER A 97 -6.71 26.89 2.91
C SER A 97 -7.04 25.90 1.77
N VAL A 98 -6.23 24.84 1.60
CA VAL A 98 -6.37 23.88 0.49
C VAL A 98 -6.99 22.58 1.00
N SER A 99 -8.07 22.16 0.35
CA SER A 99 -8.68 20.85 0.59
C SER A 99 -8.00 19.81 -0.30
N ARG A 100 -7.51 18.73 0.31
CA ARG A 100 -6.89 17.61 -0.41
C ARG A 100 -7.65 16.33 -0.15
N ALA A 101 -7.80 15.52 -1.19
CA ALA A 101 -8.29 14.17 -1.07
C ALA A 101 -7.23 13.27 -0.45
N VAL A 102 -7.62 12.52 0.58
CA VAL A 102 -6.82 11.48 1.20
C VAL A 102 -7.57 10.16 1.13
N TYR A 103 -6.85 9.07 1.08
CA TYR A 103 -7.44 7.74 0.93
C TYR A 103 -7.02 6.86 2.10
N ARG A 104 -7.93 6.06 2.58
CA ARG A 104 -7.63 5.03 3.58
C ARG A 104 -8.25 3.70 3.19
N ILE A 105 -7.66 2.63 3.69
CA ILE A 105 -8.21 1.29 3.51
C ILE A 105 -9.51 1.17 4.30
N ASN A 106 -10.54 0.61 3.67
CA ASN A 106 -11.74 0.21 4.38
C ASN A 106 -11.46 -1.12 5.09
N THR A 107 -11.17 -1.03 6.38
CA THR A 107 -10.79 -2.20 7.19
C THR A 107 -11.87 -3.26 7.28
N ALA A 108 -13.14 -2.88 7.09
CA ALA A 108 -14.25 -3.82 7.08
C ALA A 108 -14.19 -4.80 5.89
N THR A 109 -13.46 -4.46 4.82
CA THR A 109 -13.29 -5.30 3.64
C THR A 109 -12.07 -6.21 3.70
N LEU A 110 -11.23 -6.06 4.72
CA LEU A 110 -10.07 -6.92 4.90
C LEU A 110 -10.51 -8.34 5.29
N PRO A 111 -9.87 -9.36 4.72
CA PRO A 111 -10.17 -10.73 5.13
C PRO A 111 -9.84 -10.90 6.61
N ARG A 112 -10.62 -11.73 7.29
CA ARG A 112 -10.34 -12.11 8.68
C ARG A 112 -9.17 -13.08 8.70
N CYS A 113 -7.99 -12.54 8.49
CA CYS A 113 -6.74 -13.27 8.66
C CYS A 113 -6.05 -12.74 9.90
N ASP A 114 -5.69 -13.61 10.79
CA ASP A 114 -4.86 -13.30 11.94
C ASP A 114 -3.48 -12.75 11.53
N MET A 115 -3.20 -12.72 10.23
CA MET A 115 -1.95 -12.23 9.63
C MET A 115 -1.68 -10.73 9.84
N PHE A 116 -2.70 -9.96 10.21
CA PHE A 116 -2.56 -8.52 10.43
C PHE A 116 -2.40 -8.15 11.91
N ALA A 117 -2.50 -9.12 12.80
CA ALA A 117 -2.23 -8.93 14.22
C ALA A 117 -0.73 -9.11 14.46
N GLU A 118 -0.09 -8.12 15.06
CA GLU A 118 1.35 -8.17 15.40
C GLU A 118 1.73 -9.41 16.21
N GLU A 119 0.83 -9.84 17.10
CA GLU A 119 1.01 -11.04 17.92
C GLU A 119 1.15 -12.33 17.09
N ASN A 120 0.48 -12.40 15.95
CA ASN A 120 0.50 -13.60 15.12
C ASN A 120 1.74 -13.67 14.20
N ILE A 121 2.29 -12.54 13.79
CA ILE A 121 3.55 -12.51 13.04
C ILE A 121 4.68 -13.07 13.91
N ASN A 122 4.71 -12.68 15.17
CA ASN A 122 5.69 -13.18 16.13
C ASN A 122 5.47 -14.67 16.44
N ALA A 123 4.22 -15.12 16.59
CA ALA A 123 3.90 -16.52 16.83
C ALA A 123 4.29 -17.42 15.66
N ASP A 124 4.10 -16.99 14.42
CA ASP A 124 4.52 -17.73 13.23
C ASP A 124 6.04 -17.76 13.07
N ALA A 125 6.74 -16.68 13.38
CA ALA A 125 8.20 -16.65 13.43
C ALA A 125 8.73 -17.61 14.50
N ASP A 126 8.16 -17.62 15.69
CA ASP A 126 8.51 -18.53 16.77
C ASP A 126 8.26 -19.99 16.41
N ARG A 127 7.15 -20.31 15.74
CA ARG A 127 6.86 -21.64 15.24
C ARG A 127 7.89 -22.12 14.21
N ARG A 128 8.30 -21.24 13.31
CA ARG A 128 9.34 -21.57 12.30
C ARG A 128 10.68 -21.84 12.97
N ILE A 129 11.09 -21.01 13.92
CA ILE A 129 12.32 -21.18 14.67
C ILE A 129 12.30 -22.50 15.43
N LYS A 130 11.22 -22.80 16.13
CA LYS A 130 11.07 -24.09 16.85
C LYS A 130 11.08 -25.28 15.92
N ALA A 131 10.46 -25.19 14.74
CA ALA A 131 10.46 -26.24 13.75
C ALA A 131 11.86 -26.49 13.19
N GLU A 132 12.65 -25.43 12.96
CA GLU A 132 14.02 -25.52 12.51
C GLU A 132 14.93 -26.10 13.58
N GLU A 133 14.77 -25.68 14.83
CA GLU A 133 15.52 -26.24 15.97
C GLU A 133 15.25 -27.73 16.14
N SER A 134 13.99 -28.15 16.11
CA SER A 134 13.58 -29.56 16.19
C SER A 134 14.16 -30.39 15.04
N ARG A 135 14.20 -29.79 13.85
CA ARG A 135 14.77 -30.44 12.67
C ARG A 135 16.29 -30.59 12.79
N ALA A 136 16.97 -29.54 13.29
CA ALA A 136 18.42 -29.57 13.54
C ALA A 136 18.77 -30.62 14.61
N GLU A 137 18.01 -30.71 15.69
CA GLU A 137 18.19 -31.72 16.74
C GLU A 137 18.05 -33.15 16.18
N ARG A 138 17.05 -33.40 15.32
CA ARG A 138 16.89 -34.72 14.67
C ARG A 138 18.06 -35.06 13.74
N LEU A 139 18.60 -34.08 13.03
CA LEU A 139 19.73 -34.27 12.11
C LEU A 139 21.04 -34.47 12.86
N LEU A 140 21.18 -33.91 14.06
CA LEU A 140 22.37 -34.03 14.90
C LEU A 140 22.36 -35.25 15.85
N GLY A 141 21.26 -36.00 15.89
CA GLY A 141 21.11 -37.20 16.71
C GLY A 141 20.93 -36.98 18.19
N TYR A 142 20.43 -35.80 18.56
CA TYR A 142 20.05 -35.49 19.93
C TYR A 142 18.65 -35.94 20.27
#